data_9e8ec0e2443c4b2a15946fc9d9235c9a
#
_entry.id   9e8ec0e2443c4b2a15946fc9d9235c9a
#
_cell.length_a   1.000
_cell.length_b   1.000
_cell.length_c   1.000
_cell.angle_alpha   90.00
_cell.angle_beta   90.00
_cell.angle_gamma   90.00
#
_symmetry.space_group_name_H-M   'P 1'
#
loop_
_entity.id
_entity.type
_entity.pdbx_description
1 polymer ?
#
loop_
_entity_poly.entity_id
_entity_poly.type
_entity_poly.pdbx_seq_one_letter_code
_entity_poly.pdbx_strand_id
1 'polypeptide(L)'
;PYIDSNYNTAPYKLLSGHSLGGLTAINILTDFPGLFNAYIAIDPSMWYENEIFLNHTIQKFPTQNLNRTRLFISIANTMYNGMTLLKLKNDRTPETQHIRSIFKLDKFLINTNNGLIYSQQYYEKERHNSVPLISIYDGLRFIFGYYQLDVPEKDFADSTSLIALKIKNHYTNVSKEFGYKVSAPESLINYFGYDALFRQQFNKAEAMFALNMENYPASSNVYDSYADFCLAKHDTANAITYYKKALQLKDDATTRSKLNALTNQGSYNITITE
;
A
#
# COMPACT_ATOMS: atom_id res chain seq x y z
N PRO A 1 -17.40 12.58 10.41
CA PRO A 1 -17.86 13.99 10.27
C PRO A 1 -16.88 14.99 10.88
N TYR A 2 -16.66 14.98 12.25
CA TYR A 2 -15.78 15.99 12.87
C TYR A 2 -14.35 15.93 12.35
N ILE A 3 -13.75 14.74 12.30
CA ILE A 3 -12.37 14.55 11.81
C ILE A 3 -12.27 14.98 10.34
N ASP A 4 -13.17 14.47 9.48
CA ASP A 4 -13.13 14.78 8.05
C ASP A 4 -13.42 16.28 7.75
N SER A 5 -14.13 16.97 8.68
CA SER A 5 -14.42 18.42 8.53
C SER A 5 -13.29 19.32 9.01
N ASN A 6 -12.41 18.83 9.89
CA ASN A 6 -11.40 19.66 10.55
C ASN A 6 -9.96 19.28 10.18
N TYR A 7 -9.75 18.13 9.56
CA TYR A 7 -8.43 17.62 9.20
C TYR A 7 -8.41 17.15 7.73
N ASN A 8 -7.27 17.29 7.09
CA ASN A 8 -7.06 16.77 5.75
C ASN A 8 -6.84 15.25 5.83
N THR A 9 -7.92 14.47 5.70
CA THR A 9 -7.91 13.01 5.82
C THR A 9 -8.01 12.32 4.46
N ALA A 10 -7.39 11.14 4.36
CA ALA A 10 -7.61 10.25 3.23
C ALA A 10 -8.96 9.51 3.38
N PRO A 11 -9.59 9.08 2.26
CA PRO A 11 -10.81 8.29 2.32
C PRO A 11 -10.65 6.92 3.00
N TYR A 12 -9.45 6.34 2.94
CA TYR A 12 -9.16 5.04 3.55
C TYR A 12 -9.05 5.16 5.07
N LYS A 13 -9.88 4.41 5.78
CA LYS A 13 -9.98 4.44 7.24
C LYS A 13 -9.70 3.06 7.81
N LEU A 14 -8.82 3.00 8.81
CA LEU A 14 -8.48 1.80 9.56
C LEU A 14 -8.85 1.99 11.03
N LEU A 15 -9.49 0.98 11.62
CA LEU A 15 -9.80 0.92 13.04
C LEU A 15 -8.96 -0.19 13.70
N SER A 16 -8.25 0.14 14.77
CA SER A 16 -7.55 -0.84 15.59
C SER A 16 -8.05 -0.77 17.03
N GLY A 17 -8.22 -1.94 17.65
CA GLY A 17 -8.63 -2.03 19.05
C GLY A 17 -8.11 -3.28 19.73
N HIS A 18 -7.75 -3.15 21.02
CA HIS A 18 -7.29 -4.24 21.87
C HIS A 18 -8.34 -4.58 22.92
N SER A 19 -8.50 -5.87 23.24
CA SER A 19 -9.41 -6.34 24.29
C SER A 19 -10.87 -5.93 24.04
N LEU A 20 -11.49 -5.14 24.89
CA LEU A 20 -12.82 -4.54 24.66
C LEU A 20 -12.84 -3.60 23.45
N GLY A 21 -11.72 -2.91 23.17
CA GLY A 21 -11.56 -2.14 21.92
C GLY A 21 -11.56 -3.04 20.68
N GLY A 22 -11.01 -4.25 20.77
CA GLY A 22 -11.07 -5.26 19.72
C GLY A 22 -12.49 -5.78 19.49
N LEU A 23 -13.21 -6.06 20.57
CA LEU A 23 -14.66 -6.38 20.51
C LEU A 23 -15.46 -5.25 19.87
N THR A 24 -15.16 -3.99 20.25
CA THR A 24 -15.82 -2.81 19.67
C THR A 24 -15.53 -2.71 18.17
N ALA A 25 -14.30 -3.00 17.73
CA ALA A 25 -13.97 -3.01 16.31
C ALA A 25 -14.77 -4.05 15.51
N ILE A 26 -14.94 -5.26 16.06
CA ILE A 26 -15.80 -6.30 15.47
C ILE A 26 -17.26 -5.87 15.45
N ASN A 27 -17.76 -5.27 16.54
CA ASN A 27 -19.12 -4.80 16.60
C ASN A 27 -19.42 -3.68 15.58
N ILE A 28 -18.49 -2.73 15.43
CA ILE A 28 -18.59 -1.67 14.42
C ILE A 28 -18.61 -2.27 13.00
N LEU A 29 -17.72 -3.22 12.72
CA LEU A 29 -17.72 -3.92 11.43
C LEU A 29 -19.06 -4.64 11.19
N THR A 30 -19.65 -5.22 12.24
CA THR A 30 -20.92 -5.94 12.19
C THR A 30 -22.11 -5.00 11.99
N ASP A 31 -22.17 -3.87 12.69
CA ASP A 31 -23.35 -3.02 12.71
C ASP A 31 -23.30 -1.87 11.69
N PHE A 32 -22.09 -1.43 11.34
CA PHE A 32 -21.85 -0.29 10.46
C PHE A 32 -20.86 -0.66 9.35
N PRO A 33 -21.18 -1.65 8.48
CA PRO A 33 -20.32 -2.06 7.39
C PRO A 33 -20.04 -0.85 6.46
N GLY A 34 -18.77 -0.66 6.11
CA GLY A 34 -18.33 0.46 5.28
C GLY A 34 -17.93 1.72 6.04
N LEU A 35 -18.05 1.78 7.38
CA LEU A 35 -17.53 2.90 8.16
C LEU A 35 -16.00 2.96 8.14
N PHE A 36 -15.34 1.81 8.11
CA PHE A 36 -13.90 1.66 7.94
C PHE A 36 -13.60 0.65 6.83
N ASN A 37 -12.46 0.82 6.16
CA ASN A 37 -11.99 -0.05 5.10
C ASN A 37 -11.25 -1.27 5.66
N ALA A 38 -10.65 -1.12 6.85
CA ALA A 38 -9.86 -2.16 7.49
C ALA A 38 -9.99 -2.13 9.01
N TYR A 39 -9.78 -3.30 9.61
CA TYR A 39 -9.89 -3.52 11.04
C TYR A 39 -8.74 -4.40 11.55
N ILE A 40 -8.18 -4.03 12.70
CA ILE A 40 -7.25 -4.86 13.47
C ILE A 40 -7.88 -5.08 14.84
N ALA A 41 -8.42 -6.27 15.07
CA ALA A 41 -8.98 -6.67 16.36
C ALA A 41 -7.94 -7.49 17.14
N ILE A 42 -7.35 -6.86 18.15
CA ILE A 42 -6.26 -7.42 18.92
C ILE A 42 -6.81 -8.12 20.15
N ASP A 43 -6.66 -9.44 20.19
CA ASP A 43 -7.10 -10.32 21.28
C ASP A 43 -8.49 -9.89 21.83
N PRO A 44 -9.53 -9.82 20.95
CA PRO A 44 -10.81 -9.19 21.25
C PRO A 44 -11.58 -9.94 22.34
N SER A 45 -12.22 -9.20 23.26
CA SER A 45 -12.97 -9.75 24.39
C SER A 45 -14.33 -10.35 23.96
N MET A 46 -14.33 -11.32 23.03
CA MET A 46 -15.55 -11.91 22.45
C MET A 46 -16.39 -12.72 23.44
N TRP A 47 -15.83 -13.03 24.61
CA TRP A 47 -16.50 -13.69 25.73
C TRP A 47 -17.46 -12.78 26.51
N TYR A 48 -17.33 -11.45 26.33
CA TYR A 48 -18.05 -10.44 27.10
C TYR A 48 -19.57 -10.65 27.02
N GLU A 49 -20.26 -10.44 28.17
CA GLU A 49 -21.72 -10.63 28.31
C GLU A 49 -22.19 -11.99 27.76
N ASN A 50 -21.52 -13.06 28.17
CA ASN A 50 -21.84 -14.42 27.70
C ASN A 50 -21.88 -14.57 26.18
N GLU A 51 -20.92 -13.95 25.49
CA GLU A 51 -20.77 -13.99 24.02
C GLU A 51 -21.91 -13.32 23.25
N ILE A 52 -22.65 -12.38 23.82
CA ILE A 52 -23.78 -11.73 23.16
C ILE A 52 -23.36 -11.08 21.84
N PHE A 53 -22.23 -10.35 21.83
CA PHE A 53 -21.69 -9.70 20.62
C PHE A 53 -21.15 -10.72 19.61
N LEU A 54 -20.52 -11.80 20.06
CA LEU A 54 -20.08 -12.89 19.21
C LEU A 54 -21.29 -13.54 18.48
N ASN A 55 -22.34 -13.85 19.21
CA ASN A 55 -23.54 -14.46 18.65
C ASN A 55 -24.27 -13.51 17.69
N HIS A 56 -24.33 -12.22 18.02
CA HIS A 56 -24.84 -11.18 17.13
C HIS A 56 -24.05 -11.12 15.81
N THR A 57 -22.72 -11.12 15.89
CA THR A 57 -21.84 -11.15 14.70
C THR A 57 -22.10 -12.39 13.83
N ILE A 58 -22.17 -13.58 14.45
CA ILE A 58 -22.44 -14.84 13.73
C ILE A 58 -23.80 -14.80 12.99
N GLN A 59 -24.82 -14.17 13.55
CA GLN A 59 -26.12 -14.06 12.92
C GLN A 59 -26.16 -13.04 11.77
N LYS A 60 -25.51 -11.89 11.95
CA LYS A 60 -25.66 -10.75 11.04
C LYS A 60 -24.66 -10.78 9.87
N PHE A 61 -23.44 -11.24 10.10
CA PHE A 61 -22.34 -11.19 9.14
C PHE A 61 -22.60 -11.87 7.79
N PRO A 62 -23.26 -13.07 7.73
CA PRO A 62 -23.46 -13.77 6.45
C PRO A 62 -24.30 -12.98 5.43
N THR A 63 -25.14 -12.06 5.89
CA THR A 63 -26.04 -11.27 5.05
C THR A 63 -25.41 -9.98 4.52
N GLN A 64 -24.18 -9.68 4.92
CA GLN A 64 -23.48 -8.44 4.57
C GLN A 64 -22.62 -8.62 3.33
N ASN A 65 -22.45 -7.55 2.57
CA ASN A 65 -21.46 -7.45 1.52
C ASN A 65 -20.24 -6.72 2.07
N LEU A 66 -19.17 -7.44 2.35
CA LEU A 66 -17.91 -6.92 2.90
C LEU A 66 -16.77 -6.92 1.86
N ASN A 67 -17.11 -6.90 0.58
CA ASN A 67 -16.13 -6.81 -0.48
C ASN A 67 -15.14 -5.66 -0.23
N ARG A 68 -13.83 -5.99 -0.30
CA ARG A 68 -12.71 -5.06 -0.09
C ARG A 68 -12.52 -4.61 1.36
N THR A 69 -13.36 -5.03 2.31
CA THR A 69 -13.11 -4.83 3.74
C THR A 69 -12.08 -5.84 4.22
N ARG A 70 -11.11 -5.40 4.99
CA ARG A 70 -10.03 -6.24 5.54
C ARG A 70 -10.15 -6.35 7.05
N LEU A 71 -10.03 -7.56 7.57
CA LEU A 71 -10.02 -7.82 9.01
C LEU A 71 -8.82 -8.70 9.38
N PHE A 72 -8.01 -8.21 10.29
CA PHE A 72 -6.98 -9.00 10.96
C PHE A 72 -7.36 -9.21 12.42
N ILE A 73 -7.34 -10.47 12.88
CA ILE A 73 -7.53 -10.82 14.29
C ILE A 73 -6.24 -11.40 14.83
N SER A 74 -5.76 -10.89 15.95
CA SER A 74 -4.70 -11.52 16.71
C SER A 74 -5.26 -12.25 17.92
N ILE A 75 -4.66 -13.38 18.26
CA ILE A 75 -5.06 -14.24 19.37
C ILE A 75 -3.84 -14.44 20.27
N ALA A 76 -3.89 -13.94 21.50
CA ALA A 76 -2.84 -14.17 22.48
C ALA A 76 -2.99 -15.53 23.15
N ASN A 77 -1.89 -16.06 23.67
CA ASN A 77 -1.94 -17.23 24.52
C ASN A 77 -2.35 -16.85 25.96
N THR A 78 -3.66 -16.79 26.18
CA THR A 78 -4.25 -16.52 27.51
C THR A 78 -4.54 -17.80 28.30
N MET A 79 -4.04 -18.94 27.85
CA MET A 79 -4.19 -20.21 28.53
C MET A 79 -3.33 -20.27 29.80
N TYR A 80 -3.81 -21.03 30.83
CA TYR A 80 -3.04 -21.31 32.01
C TYR A 80 -1.96 -22.39 31.77
N ASN A 81 -1.01 -22.49 32.69
CA ASN A 81 0.10 -23.44 32.58
C ASN A 81 -0.38 -24.89 32.44
N GLY A 82 0.18 -25.63 31.47
CA GLY A 82 -0.18 -27.02 31.17
C GLY A 82 -1.40 -27.20 30.25
N MET A 83 -2.11 -26.12 29.92
CA MET A 83 -3.11 -26.12 28.86
C MET A 83 -2.44 -26.07 27.49
N THR A 84 -2.99 -26.76 26.53
CA THR A 84 -2.56 -26.78 25.13
C THR A 84 -3.75 -26.55 24.21
N LEU A 85 -3.51 -26.12 22.95
CA LEU A 85 -4.57 -25.96 21.96
C LEU A 85 -5.38 -27.25 21.72
N LEU A 86 -4.74 -28.43 21.89
CA LEU A 86 -5.44 -29.72 21.79
C LEU A 86 -6.44 -29.91 22.92
N LYS A 87 -6.02 -29.64 24.17
CA LYS A 87 -6.90 -29.72 25.34
C LYS A 87 -8.00 -28.68 25.33
N LEU A 88 -7.66 -27.48 24.84
CA LEU A 88 -8.60 -26.34 24.73
C LEU A 88 -9.87 -26.67 23.96
N LYS A 89 -9.80 -27.55 22.95
CA LYS A 89 -10.97 -27.96 22.14
C LYS A 89 -12.11 -28.54 23.00
N ASN A 90 -11.76 -29.24 24.07
CA ASN A 90 -12.71 -29.91 24.96
C ASN A 90 -12.90 -29.18 26.29
N ASP A 91 -12.14 -28.13 26.55
CA ASP A 91 -12.26 -27.35 27.77
C ASP A 91 -13.51 -26.45 27.73
N ARG A 92 -14.15 -26.35 28.92
CA ARG A 92 -15.36 -25.52 29.10
C ARG A 92 -15.26 -24.65 30.34
N THR A 93 -14.06 -24.56 30.92
CA THR A 93 -13.85 -23.75 32.13
C THR A 93 -13.88 -22.26 31.83
N PRO A 94 -14.20 -21.41 32.81
CA PRO A 94 -14.19 -19.96 32.66
C PRO A 94 -12.82 -19.41 32.28
N GLU A 95 -11.73 -20.03 32.77
CA GLU A 95 -10.33 -19.60 32.57
C GLU A 95 -9.92 -19.59 31.10
N THR A 96 -10.54 -20.41 30.26
CA THR A 96 -10.24 -20.47 28.82
C THR A 96 -11.32 -19.82 27.95
N GLN A 97 -12.38 -19.26 28.56
CA GLN A 97 -13.50 -18.68 27.82
C GLN A 97 -13.04 -17.59 26.85
N HIS A 98 -12.10 -16.74 27.26
CA HIS A 98 -11.56 -15.66 26.42
C HIS A 98 -11.01 -16.20 25.10
N ILE A 99 -10.02 -17.06 25.16
CA ILE A 99 -9.36 -17.59 23.94
C ILE A 99 -10.32 -18.46 23.11
N ARG A 100 -11.20 -19.24 23.75
CA ARG A 100 -12.18 -20.07 23.05
C ARG A 100 -13.20 -19.24 22.26
N SER A 101 -13.65 -18.12 22.81
CA SER A 101 -14.59 -17.22 22.11
C SER A 101 -13.97 -16.61 20.85
N ILE A 102 -12.65 -16.28 20.88
CA ILE A 102 -11.95 -15.78 19.72
C ILE A 102 -11.80 -16.87 18.66
N PHE A 103 -11.40 -18.10 19.04
CA PHE A 103 -11.35 -19.23 18.09
C PHE A 103 -12.72 -19.60 17.53
N LYS A 104 -13.81 -19.39 18.27
CA LYS A 104 -15.18 -19.58 17.76
C LYS A 104 -15.48 -18.56 16.67
N LEU A 105 -15.11 -17.28 16.87
CA LEU A 105 -15.22 -16.25 15.86
C LEU A 105 -14.36 -16.56 14.62
N ASP A 106 -13.08 -16.90 14.82
CA ASP A 106 -12.14 -17.27 13.76
C ASP A 106 -12.70 -18.39 12.87
N LYS A 107 -13.12 -19.49 13.50
CA LYS A 107 -13.75 -20.61 12.78
C LYS A 107 -14.96 -20.19 11.97
N PHE A 108 -15.78 -19.29 12.49
CA PHE A 108 -16.95 -18.76 11.78
C PHE A 108 -16.51 -17.93 10.57
N LEU A 109 -15.55 -17.00 10.76
CA LEU A 109 -15.09 -16.08 9.70
C LEU A 109 -14.43 -16.81 8.52
N ILE A 110 -13.62 -17.84 8.80
CA ILE A 110 -12.99 -18.67 7.76
C ILE A 110 -14.04 -19.33 6.86
N ASN A 111 -15.19 -19.68 7.41
CA ASN A 111 -16.28 -20.35 6.66
C ASN A 111 -17.32 -19.38 6.08
N THR A 112 -17.15 -18.07 6.28
CA THR A 112 -18.10 -17.07 5.78
C THR A 112 -17.66 -16.54 4.43
N ASN A 113 -18.55 -16.63 3.45
CA ASN A 113 -18.27 -16.14 2.08
C ASN A 113 -19.11 -14.90 1.79
N ASN A 114 -18.67 -13.75 2.27
CA ASN A 114 -19.33 -12.46 2.10
C ASN A 114 -18.42 -11.35 1.55
N GLY A 115 -17.27 -11.75 0.98
CA GLY A 115 -16.30 -10.84 0.39
C GLY A 115 -15.27 -10.24 1.37
N LEU A 116 -15.37 -10.56 2.68
CA LEU A 116 -14.38 -10.12 3.66
C LEU A 116 -13.01 -10.73 3.34
N ILE A 117 -11.99 -9.88 3.32
CA ILE A 117 -10.58 -10.31 3.24
C ILE A 117 -10.07 -10.48 4.67
N TYR A 118 -9.97 -11.73 5.09
CA TYR A 118 -9.72 -12.10 6.48
C TYR A 118 -8.39 -12.80 6.68
N SER A 119 -7.71 -12.48 7.78
CA SER A 119 -6.56 -13.24 8.29
C SER A 119 -6.55 -13.21 9.81
N GLN A 120 -5.95 -14.24 10.40
CA GLN A 120 -5.70 -14.29 11.83
C GLN A 120 -4.28 -14.78 12.12
N GLN A 121 -3.79 -14.46 13.33
CA GLN A 121 -2.52 -14.97 13.84
C GLN A 121 -2.65 -15.30 15.33
N TYR A 122 -2.35 -16.57 15.68
CA TYR A 122 -2.17 -16.98 17.05
C TYR A 122 -0.70 -16.78 17.48
N TYR A 123 -0.51 -16.10 18.62
CA TYR A 123 0.81 -15.80 19.17
C TYR A 123 1.04 -16.63 20.44
N GLU A 124 1.67 -17.77 20.28
CA GLU A 124 1.90 -18.73 21.36
C GLU A 124 2.71 -18.14 22.53
N LYS A 125 3.65 -17.25 22.23
CA LYS A 125 4.57 -16.65 23.23
C LYS A 125 4.03 -15.33 23.81
N GLU A 126 2.97 -14.77 23.26
CA GLU A 126 2.42 -13.50 23.70
C GLU A 126 1.24 -13.70 24.65
N ARG A 127 1.13 -12.82 25.62
CA ARG A 127 0.01 -12.73 26.56
C ARG A 127 -0.91 -11.57 26.17
N HIS A 128 -2.08 -11.50 26.81
CA HIS A 128 -3.07 -10.45 26.54
C HIS A 128 -2.48 -9.03 26.47
N ASN A 129 -1.58 -8.69 27.40
CA ASN A 129 -1.01 -7.35 27.50
C ASN A 129 0.28 -7.16 26.70
N SER A 130 0.92 -8.21 26.18
CA SER A 130 2.14 -8.10 25.37
C SER A 130 1.87 -8.20 23.86
N VAL A 131 0.76 -8.80 23.47
CA VAL A 131 0.42 -9.05 22.07
C VAL A 131 0.16 -7.78 21.20
N PRO A 132 -0.22 -6.59 21.75
CA PRO A 132 -0.63 -5.47 20.89
C PRO A 132 0.43 -5.01 19.90
N LEU A 133 1.70 -4.92 20.30
CA LEU A 133 2.76 -4.40 19.43
C LEU A 133 2.95 -5.25 18.17
N ILE A 134 3.13 -6.56 18.36
CA ILE A 134 3.33 -7.49 17.24
C ILE A 134 2.05 -7.61 16.39
N SER A 135 0.89 -7.54 17.02
CA SER A 135 -0.40 -7.59 16.33
C SER A 135 -0.62 -6.40 15.40
N ILE A 136 -0.24 -5.19 15.83
CA ILE A 136 -0.33 -4.00 14.97
C ILE A 136 0.63 -4.15 13.79
N TYR A 137 1.86 -4.59 14.03
CA TYR A 137 2.85 -4.80 12.98
C TYR A 137 2.38 -5.81 11.92
N ASP A 138 1.95 -6.99 12.33
CA ASP A 138 1.50 -8.03 11.40
C ASP A 138 0.17 -7.68 10.75
N GLY A 139 -0.74 -7.04 11.50
CA GLY A 139 -2.01 -6.53 10.98
C GLY A 139 -1.82 -5.48 9.89
N LEU A 140 -0.92 -4.52 10.08
CA LEU A 140 -0.58 -3.52 9.06
C LEU A 140 0.04 -4.17 7.81
N ARG A 141 0.93 -5.14 7.98
CA ARG A 141 1.51 -5.90 6.86
C ARG A 141 0.45 -6.66 6.06
N PHE A 142 -0.51 -7.28 6.73
CA PHE A 142 -1.64 -7.95 6.07
C PHE A 142 -2.53 -6.95 5.34
N ILE A 143 -2.95 -5.88 6.03
CA ILE A 143 -3.87 -4.88 5.48
C ILE A 143 -3.27 -4.17 4.28
N PHE A 144 -2.01 -3.77 4.34
CA PHE A 144 -1.33 -3.02 3.28
C PHE A 144 -0.39 -3.87 2.41
N GLY A 145 -0.46 -5.20 2.50
CA GLY A 145 0.38 -6.09 1.68
C GLY A 145 0.25 -5.86 0.17
N TYR A 146 -0.92 -5.41 -0.29
CA TYR A 146 -1.16 -5.05 -1.68
C TYR A 146 -0.41 -3.77 -2.14
N TYR A 147 0.09 -2.96 -1.21
CA TYR A 147 0.87 -1.76 -1.52
C TYR A 147 2.30 -2.08 -1.96
N GLN A 148 2.83 -3.22 -1.54
CA GLN A 148 4.19 -3.62 -1.88
C GLN A 148 4.28 -3.96 -3.38
N LEU A 149 5.12 -3.22 -4.09
CA LEU A 149 5.47 -3.53 -5.47
C LEU A 149 6.57 -4.60 -5.48
N ASP A 150 6.26 -5.75 -6.04
CA ASP A 150 7.25 -6.80 -6.30
C ASP A 150 7.75 -6.69 -7.75
N VAL A 151 9.06 -6.51 -7.92
CA VAL A 151 9.72 -6.43 -9.22
C VAL A 151 10.77 -7.54 -9.28
N PRO A 152 10.43 -8.71 -9.83
CA PRO A 152 11.35 -9.81 -10.01
C PRO A 152 12.55 -9.43 -10.86
N GLU A 153 13.71 -10.06 -10.63
CA GLU A 153 14.96 -9.81 -11.36
C GLU A 153 14.78 -9.91 -12.89
N LYS A 154 13.97 -10.86 -13.35
CA LYS A 154 13.65 -11.01 -14.79
C LYS A 154 13.02 -9.77 -15.40
N ASP A 155 12.26 -8.96 -14.63
CA ASP A 155 11.64 -7.73 -15.11
C ASP A 155 12.66 -6.60 -15.24
N PHE A 156 13.75 -6.64 -14.45
CA PHE A 156 14.90 -5.75 -14.65
C PHE A 156 15.70 -6.10 -15.90
N ALA A 157 15.87 -7.39 -16.16
CA ALA A 157 16.60 -7.87 -17.33
C ALA A 157 15.83 -7.64 -18.65
N ASP A 158 14.50 -7.64 -18.60
CA ASP A 158 13.63 -7.40 -19.77
C ASP A 158 13.87 -5.98 -20.33
N SER A 159 14.17 -5.89 -21.63
CA SER A 159 14.44 -4.61 -22.32
C SER A 159 13.19 -3.91 -22.86
N THR A 160 12.00 -4.54 -22.68
CA THR A 160 10.73 -3.99 -23.16
C THR A 160 10.15 -2.99 -22.18
N SER A 161 9.05 -2.33 -22.57
CA SER A 161 8.30 -1.39 -21.73
C SER A 161 7.36 -2.08 -20.72
N LEU A 162 7.36 -3.41 -20.60
CA LEU A 162 6.44 -4.16 -19.75
C LEU A 162 6.50 -3.77 -18.28
N ILE A 163 7.69 -3.43 -17.76
CA ILE A 163 7.82 -3.00 -16.37
C ILE A 163 7.07 -1.68 -16.09
N ALA A 164 7.07 -0.73 -17.03
CA ALA A 164 6.30 0.52 -16.89
C ALA A 164 4.80 0.22 -16.79
N LEU A 165 4.30 -0.71 -17.61
CA LEU A 165 2.90 -1.15 -17.56
C LEU A 165 2.59 -1.87 -16.24
N LYS A 166 3.48 -2.73 -15.74
CA LYS A 166 3.31 -3.40 -14.44
C LYS A 166 3.22 -2.39 -13.30
N ILE A 167 4.11 -1.39 -13.25
CA ILE A 167 4.09 -0.33 -12.26
C ILE A 167 2.78 0.46 -12.35
N LYS A 168 2.38 0.88 -13.54
CA LYS A 168 1.13 1.62 -13.77
C LYS A 168 -0.08 0.82 -13.29
N ASN A 169 -0.17 -0.46 -13.64
CA ASN A 169 -1.27 -1.33 -13.22
C ASN A 169 -1.29 -1.56 -11.71
N HIS A 170 -0.11 -1.77 -11.11
CA HIS A 170 0.02 -1.92 -9.66
C HIS A 170 -0.54 -0.70 -8.92
N TYR A 171 -0.08 0.51 -9.24
CA TYR A 171 -0.54 1.73 -8.58
C TYR A 171 -1.97 2.12 -8.95
N THR A 172 -2.49 1.67 -10.11
CA THR A 172 -3.92 1.75 -10.42
C THR A 172 -4.74 0.89 -9.45
N ASN A 173 -4.28 -0.33 -9.14
CA ASN A 173 -4.94 -1.20 -8.16
C ASN A 173 -4.82 -0.65 -6.73
N VAL A 174 -3.63 -0.17 -6.35
CA VAL A 174 -3.42 0.53 -5.07
C VAL A 174 -4.39 1.70 -4.93
N SER A 175 -4.54 2.52 -5.97
CA SER A 175 -5.47 3.66 -5.97
C SER A 175 -6.92 3.23 -5.77
N LYS A 176 -7.33 2.11 -6.36
CA LYS A 176 -8.68 1.55 -6.14
C LYS A 176 -8.88 1.12 -4.70
N GLU A 177 -7.87 0.49 -4.08
CA GLU A 177 -7.95 0.06 -2.68
C GLU A 177 -8.03 1.26 -1.72
N PHE A 178 -7.24 2.31 -1.96
CA PHE A 178 -7.25 3.52 -1.13
C PHE A 178 -8.44 4.45 -1.38
N GLY A 179 -9.11 4.35 -2.53
CA GLY A 179 -10.20 5.25 -2.92
C GLY A 179 -9.75 6.64 -3.41
N TYR A 180 -8.45 6.83 -3.67
CA TYR A 180 -7.87 8.04 -4.25
C TYR A 180 -6.63 7.71 -5.07
N LYS A 181 -6.20 8.65 -5.92
CA LYS A 181 -5.03 8.45 -6.78
C LYS A 181 -3.75 8.34 -5.96
N VAL A 182 -3.09 7.19 -6.07
CA VAL A 182 -1.73 6.94 -5.55
C VAL A 182 -0.85 6.67 -6.76
N SER A 183 0.20 7.49 -6.93
CA SER A 183 1.18 7.30 -7.99
C SER A 183 2.41 6.56 -7.47
N ALA A 184 3.09 5.84 -8.37
CA ALA A 184 4.41 5.28 -8.04
C ALA A 184 5.36 6.42 -7.65
N PRO A 185 6.24 6.26 -6.64
CA PRO A 185 7.16 7.31 -6.24
C PRO A 185 8.02 7.80 -7.42
N GLU A 186 8.11 9.13 -7.58
CA GLU A 186 8.87 9.77 -8.67
C GLU A 186 10.31 9.24 -8.74
N SER A 187 10.96 9.13 -7.58
CA SER A 187 12.33 8.63 -7.47
C SER A 187 12.50 7.18 -7.93
N LEU A 188 11.50 6.34 -7.67
CA LEU A 188 11.51 4.93 -8.09
C LEU A 188 11.43 4.82 -9.62
N ILE A 189 10.49 5.53 -10.24
CA ILE A 189 10.34 5.53 -11.70
C ILE A 189 11.57 6.12 -12.36
N ASN A 190 12.11 7.20 -11.79
CA ASN A 190 13.31 7.87 -12.28
C ASN A 190 14.52 6.92 -12.26
N TYR A 191 14.71 6.20 -11.16
CA TYR A 191 15.74 5.17 -11.03
C TYR A 191 15.66 4.13 -12.14
N PHE A 192 14.48 3.55 -12.39
CA PHE A 192 14.29 2.59 -13.48
C PHE A 192 14.51 3.20 -14.87
N GLY A 193 14.15 4.46 -15.05
CA GLY A 193 14.40 5.18 -16.31
C GLY A 193 15.90 5.31 -16.60
N TYR A 194 16.67 5.74 -15.61
CA TYR A 194 18.14 5.89 -15.78
C TYR A 194 18.88 4.54 -15.84
N ASP A 195 18.45 3.50 -15.07
CA ASP A 195 19.03 2.17 -15.21
C ASP A 195 18.83 1.63 -16.63
N ALA A 196 17.63 1.79 -17.19
CA ALA A 196 17.33 1.39 -18.56
C ALA A 196 18.15 2.20 -19.58
N LEU A 197 18.30 3.51 -19.35
CA LEU A 197 19.10 4.40 -20.21
C LEU A 197 20.59 4.00 -20.19
N PHE A 198 21.13 3.73 -19.01
CA PHE A 198 22.52 3.26 -18.87
C PHE A 198 22.76 1.94 -19.60
N ARG A 199 21.75 1.04 -19.62
CA ARG A 199 21.79 -0.22 -20.37
C ARG A 199 21.45 -0.07 -21.85
N GLN A 200 21.23 1.14 -22.36
CA GLN A 200 20.81 1.44 -23.72
C GLN A 200 19.46 0.78 -24.13
N GLN A 201 18.62 0.52 -23.15
CA GLN A 201 17.27 -0.02 -23.33
C GLN A 201 16.27 1.13 -23.58
N PHE A 202 16.41 1.81 -24.72
CA PHE A 202 15.74 3.09 -24.98
C PHE A 202 14.19 3.00 -24.88
N ASN A 203 13.56 1.93 -25.37
CA ASN A 203 12.12 1.78 -25.27
C ASN A 203 11.62 1.71 -23.83
N LYS A 204 12.38 1.01 -22.96
CA LYS A 204 12.10 0.92 -21.53
C LYS A 204 12.32 2.26 -20.83
N ALA A 205 13.45 2.94 -21.12
CA ALA A 205 13.75 4.25 -20.57
C ALA A 205 12.66 5.28 -20.92
N GLU A 206 12.25 5.32 -22.19
CA GLU A 206 11.18 6.20 -22.66
C GLU A 206 9.86 5.97 -21.92
N ALA A 207 9.45 4.71 -21.80
CA ALA A 207 8.22 4.35 -21.11
C ALA A 207 8.25 4.74 -19.62
N MET A 208 9.42 4.60 -18.94
CA MET A 208 9.58 5.02 -17.55
C MET A 208 9.52 6.53 -17.39
N PHE A 209 10.28 7.28 -18.16
CA PHE A 209 10.27 8.73 -18.05
C PHE A 209 8.92 9.33 -18.47
N ALA A 210 8.25 8.76 -19.48
CA ALA A 210 6.89 9.19 -19.88
C ALA A 210 5.88 8.93 -18.75
N LEU A 211 5.93 7.76 -18.09
CA LEU A 211 5.11 7.46 -16.93
C LEU A 211 5.37 8.43 -15.77
N ASN A 212 6.63 8.84 -15.58
CA ASN A 212 6.98 9.80 -14.54
C ASN A 212 6.39 11.19 -14.83
N MET A 213 6.45 11.66 -16.07
CA MET A 213 5.81 12.91 -16.48
C MET A 213 4.27 12.85 -16.35
N GLU A 214 3.64 11.70 -16.66
CA GLU A 214 2.20 11.49 -16.46
C GLU A 214 1.80 11.60 -14.99
N ASN A 215 2.63 11.05 -14.10
CA ASN A 215 2.36 11.02 -12.66
C ASN A 215 2.65 12.35 -11.97
N TYR A 216 3.67 13.08 -12.41
CA TYR A 216 4.21 14.28 -11.77
C TYR A 216 4.36 15.47 -12.74
N PRO A 217 3.28 15.92 -13.40
CA PRO A 217 3.38 16.96 -14.44
C PRO A 217 3.83 18.33 -13.90
N ALA A 218 3.84 18.55 -12.59
CA ALA A 218 4.32 19.76 -11.95
C ALA A 218 5.77 19.65 -11.41
N SER A 219 6.41 18.49 -11.54
CA SER A 219 7.81 18.30 -11.11
C SER A 219 8.77 18.71 -12.25
N SER A 220 9.70 19.61 -11.95
CA SER A 220 10.76 20.00 -12.90
C SER A 220 11.70 18.83 -13.21
N ASN A 221 11.96 17.97 -12.24
CA ASN A 221 12.87 16.84 -12.35
C ASN A 221 12.43 15.83 -13.41
N VAL A 222 11.13 15.58 -13.60
CA VAL A 222 10.67 14.61 -14.59
C VAL A 222 10.93 15.09 -16.02
N TYR A 223 10.89 16.40 -16.25
CA TYR A 223 11.22 16.99 -17.57
C TYR A 223 12.71 17.09 -17.81
N ASP A 224 13.52 17.37 -16.76
CA ASP A 224 14.98 17.31 -16.85
C ASP A 224 15.44 15.90 -17.21
N SER A 225 14.91 14.88 -16.54
CA SER A 225 15.23 13.48 -16.82
C SER A 225 14.80 13.02 -18.22
N TYR A 226 13.63 13.48 -18.69
CA TYR A 226 13.20 13.18 -20.06
C TYR A 226 14.07 13.88 -21.09
N ALA A 227 14.57 15.09 -20.81
CA ALA A 227 15.51 15.79 -21.66
C ALA A 227 16.85 15.04 -21.74
N ASP A 228 17.36 14.50 -20.63
CA ASP A 228 18.56 13.64 -20.61
C ASP A 228 18.37 12.40 -21.51
N PHE A 229 17.18 11.79 -21.47
CA PHE A 229 16.83 10.69 -22.36
C PHE A 229 16.84 11.09 -23.84
N CYS A 230 16.21 12.24 -24.19
CA CYS A 230 16.23 12.74 -25.55
C CYS A 230 17.67 12.99 -26.03
N LEU A 231 18.51 13.56 -25.18
CA LEU A 231 19.92 13.81 -25.50
C LEU A 231 20.69 12.51 -25.75
N ALA A 232 20.46 11.49 -24.95
CA ALA A 232 21.08 10.17 -25.14
C ALA A 232 20.65 9.49 -26.45
N LYS A 233 19.48 9.85 -26.99
CA LYS A 233 19.00 9.43 -28.32
C LYS A 233 19.47 10.36 -29.45
N HIS A 234 20.32 11.34 -29.19
CA HIS A 234 20.75 12.37 -30.12
C HIS A 234 19.60 13.29 -30.63
N ASP A 235 18.48 13.36 -29.88
CA ASP A 235 17.36 14.25 -30.16
C ASP A 235 17.54 15.57 -29.40
N THR A 236 18.49 16.37 -29.89
CA THR A 236 18.85 17.65 -29.27
C THR A 236 17.67 18.65 -29.24
N ALA A 237 16.81 18.64 -30.24
CA ALA A 237 15.67 19.56 -30.32
C ALA A 237 14.67 19.32 -29.19
N ASN A 238 14.29 18.08 -28.96
CA ASN A 238 13.43 17.71 -27.84
C ASN A 238 14.12 17.87 -26.48
N ALA A 239 15.41 17.57 -26.37
CA ALA A 239 16.17 17.82 -25.15
C ALA A 239 16.11 19.30 -24.73
N ILE A 240 16.36 20.23 -25.65
CA ILE A 240 16.23 21.68 -25.41
C ILE A 240 14.81 22.06 -24.96
N THR A 241 13.81 21.49 -25.60
CA THR A 241 12.39 21.76 -25.28
C THR A 241 12.06 21.33 -23.84
N TYR A 242 12.48 20.13 -23.43
CA TYR A 242 12.17 19.61 -22.10
C TYR A 242 13.02 20.25 -21.00
N TYR A 243 14.29 20.60 -21.24
CA TYR A 243 15.06 21.41 -20.27
C TYR A 243 14.45 22.78 -20.06
N LYS A 244 13.97 23.47 -21.12
CA LYS A 244 13.24 24.73 -20.96
C LYS A 244 11.98 24.54 -20.13
N LYS A 245 11.23 23.44 -20.35
CA LYS A 245 10.03 23.12 -19.56
C LYS A 245 10.39 22.88 -18.08
N ALA A 246 11.46 22.17 -17.79
CA ALA A 246 11.94 21.96 -16.43
C ALA A 246 12.25 23.29 -15.74
N LEU A 247 12.99 24.20 -16.42
CA LEU A 247 13.34 25.52 -15.89
C LEU A 247 12.15 26.47 -15.71
N GLN A 248 11.10 26.32 -16.52
CA GLN A 248 9.83 27.06 -16.30
C GLN A 248 9.13 26.66 -15.00
N LEU A 249 9.22 25.40 -14.60
CA LEU A 249 8.63 24.88 -13.36
C LEU A 249 9.47 25.22 -12.14
N LYS A 250 10.78 25.09 -12.26
CA LYS A 250 11.74 25.42 -11.19
C LYS A 250 13.06 25.80 -11.80
N ASP A 251 13.59 26.94 -11.40
CA ASP A 251 14.95 27.35 -11.78
C ASP A 251 15.98 26.45 -11.05
N ASP A 252 16.80 25.77 -11.84
CA ASP A 252 17.85 24.87 -11.38
C ASP A 252 19.16 25.10 -12.14
N ALA A 253 20.26 25.30 -11.41
CA ALA A 253 21.55 25.63 -12.00
C ALA A 253 22.11 24.50 -12.88
N THR A 254 21.87 23.23 -12.51
CA THR A 254 22.35 22.06 -13.26
C THR A 254 21.61 21.94 -14.59
N THR A 255 20.28 22.01 -14.54
CA THR A 255 19.42 21.99 -15.76
C THR A 255 19.76 23.15 -16.68
N ARG A 256 20.01 24.36 -16.11
CA ARG A 256 20.41 25.54 -16.89
C ARG A 256 21.76 25.32 -17.57
N SER A 257 22.75 24.73 -16.88
CA SER A 257 24.04 24.40 -17.45
C SER A 257 23.92 23.41 -18.61
N LYS A 258 23.12 22.36 -18.47
CA LYS A 258 22.83 21.38 -19.53
C LYS A 258 22.23 22.07 -20.76
N LEU A 259 21.23 22.94 -20.57
CA LEU A 259 20.60 23.67 -21.66
C LEU A 259 21.60 24.60 -22.39
N ASN A 260 22.39 25.38 -21.65
CA ASN A 260 23.39 26.30 -22.23
C ASN A 260 24.42 25.56 -23.05
N ALA A 261 24.88 24.37 -22.61
CA ALA A 261 25.84 23.56 -23.37
C ALA A 261 25.29 23.18 -24.75
N LEU A 262 23.99 22.93 -24.87
CA LEU A 262 23.35 22.58 -26.16
C LEU A 262 23.10 23.80 -27.05
N THR A 263 22.73 24.93 -26.48
CA THR A 263 22.44 26.15 -27.27
C THR A 263 23.69 26.88 -27.72
N ASN A 264 24.79 26.86 -26.93
CA ASN A 264 26.06 27.48 -27.30
C ASN A 264 26.79 26.71 -28.40
N GLN A 265 26.66 25.38 -28.48
CA GLN A 265 27.24 24.61 -29.59
C GLN A 265 26.60 24.93 -30.94
N GLY A 266 25.32 25.32 -30.96
CA GLY A 266 24.65 25.78 -32.17
C GLY A 266 25.15 27.15 -32.72
N SER A 267 25.76 27.97 -31.84
CA SER A 267 26.25 29.30 -32.20
C SER A 267 27.62 29.25 -32.90
N TYR A 268 28.41 28.19 -32.75
CA TYR A 268 29.70 28.04 -33.40
C TYR A 268 29.64 27.51 -34.85
N ASN A 269 28.49 26.94 -35.27
CA ASN A 269 28.33 26.37 -36.60
C ASN A 269 27.82 27.36 -37.66
N ILE A 270 27.58 28.65 -37.33
CA ILE A 270 27.00 29.64 -38.24
C ILE A 270 28.07 30.64 -38.77
N THR A 271 29.31 30.54 -38.31
CA THR A 271 30.34 31.53 -38.65
C THR A 271 31.46 31.00 -39.59
N ILE A 272 31.16 30.02 -40.45
CA ILE A 272 32.10 29.64 -41.54
C ILE A 272 31.30 29.49 -42.83
N THR A 273 30.90 30.61 -43.43
CA THR A 273 30.72 30.77 -44.87
C THR A 273 30.71 32.26 -45.21
N GLU A 274 31.87 32.82 -45.40
CA GLU A 274 32.19 33.86 -46.40
C GLU A 274 33.60 33.67 -46.90
#